data_95e5b843d98bf5c9fdb65931c26fa28b
#
_entry.id   95e5b843d98bf5c9fdb65931c26fa28b
#
_cell.length_a   1.000
_cell.length_b   1.000
_cell.length_c   1.000
_cell.angle_alpha   90.00
_cell.angle_beta   90.00
_cell.angle_gamma   90.00
#
_symmetry.space_group_name_H-M   'P 1'
#
loop_
_entity.id
_entity.type
_entity.pdbx_description
1 polymer ?
#
loop_
_entity_poly.entity_id
_entity_poly.type
_entity_poly.pdbx_seq_one_letter_code
_entity_poly.pdbx_strand_id
1 'polypeptide(L)'
;MKPPYIGIITQAWGESTYQNEAVKLGVQIKFENISMTAERLVEFAKDLDFIYVDPKIISLPTIKSAEKFGVKVYPNSKTLEKIDQISLHSTHGESLSILVARSAHAQAVTWPITLLTGDLSITPLPGITDEISQEIQVSALKLANEVNLVGGFEIHVDAVDYKRLIGVNYLTPNANYWSQIGCVTNFYEQSLRAILDLPLGSIELLSSYVVTGELETDLESDDYRPYLHLMARNPKLKFDQSIKQVGIIGEELETLLTEVIHAQQYYSGKILE
;
A
#
# COMPACT_ATOMS: atom_id res chain seq x y z
N MET A 1 -15.12 -2.35 -26.86
CA MET A 1 -15.37 -2.09 -25.43
C MET A 1 -14.73 -0.75 -25.10
N LYS A 2 -15.42 0.15 -24.41
CA LYS A 2 -14.83 1.43 -23.96
C LYS A 2 -13.87 1.17 -22.81
N PRO A 3 -12.71 1.88 -22.72
CA PRO A 3 -11.85 1.79 -21.54
C PRO A 3 -12.63 2.10 -20.26
N PRO A 4 -12.36 1.39 -19.16
CA PRO A 4 -12.95 1.71 -17.86
C PRO A 4 -12.60 3.14 -17.44
N TYR A 5 -13.58 3.84 -16.84
CA TYR A 5 -13.38 5.17 -16.27
C TYR A 5 -13.77 5.14 -14.80
N ILE A 6 -12.80 5.26 -13.90
CA ILE A 6 -12.97 5.08 -12.47
C ILE A 6 -12.60 6.31 -11.68
N GLY A 7 -13.21 6.49 -10.51
CA GLY A 7 -12.83 7.50 -9.54
C GLY A 7 -11.85 6.92 -8.52
N ILE A 8 -10.83 7.70 -8.15
CA ILE A 8 -9.93 7.37 -7.03
C ILE A 8 -9.94 8.55 -6.08
N ILE A 9 -10.25 8.26 -4.80
CA ILE A 9 -10.26 9.26 -3.74
C ILE A 9 -9.30 8.80 -2.65
N THR A 10 -8.11 9.38 -2.62
CA THR A 10 -7.07 9.12 -1.63
C THR A 10 -6.23 10.38 -1.41
N GLN A 11 -5.20 10.31 -0.57
CA GLN A 11 -4.30 11.44 -0.34
C GLN A 11 -3.55 11.85 -1.62
N ALA A 12 -3.01 13.06 -1.63
CA ALA A 12 -2.39 13.65 -2.83
C ALA A 12 -1.29 12.80 -3.49
N TRP A 13 -0.50 12.08 -2.69
CA TRP A 13 0.54 11.16 -3.20
C TRP A 13 -0.02 10.08 -4.15
N GLY A 14 -1.27 9.66 -3.94
CA GLY A 14 -1.89 8.58 -4.72
C GLY A 14 -2.20 8.97 -6.16
N GLU A 15 -2.29 10.25 -6.49
CA GLU A 15 -2.60 10.70 -7.85
C GLU A 15 -1.60 10.18 -8.87
N SER A 16 -0.33 10.50 -8.70
CA SER A 16 0.73 10.06 -9.62
C SER A 16 0.90 8.53 -9.62
N THR A 17 0.84 7.91 -8.44
CA THR A 17 1.00 6.46 -8.29
C THR A 17 -0.10 5.70 -9.06
N TYR A 18 -1.36 6.01 -8.80
CA TYR A 18 -2.47 5.33 -9.49
C TYR A 18 -2.57 5.72 -10.97
N GLN A 19 -2.23 6.96 -11.35
CA GLN A 19 -2.20 7.37 -12.74
C GLN A 19 -1.19 6.56 -13.54
N ASN A 20 0.00 6.31 -13.00
CA ASN A 20 1.03 5.51 -13.64
C ASN A 20 0.56 4.07 -13.88
N GLU A 21 -0.08 3.45 -12.89
CA GLU A 21 -0.59 2.09 -13.02
C GLU A 21 -1.82 2.01 -13.96
N ALA A 22 -2.72 2.99 -13.88
CA ALA A 22 -3.88 3.06 -14.75
C ALA A 22 -3.51 3.16 -16.24
N VAL A 23 -2.49 3.96 -16.57
CA VAL A 23 -1.97 4.07 -17.94
C VAL A 23 -1.49 2.71 -18.47
N LYS A 24 -0.77 1.95 -17.65
CA LYS A 24 -0.30 0.59 -18.04
C LYS A 24 -1.46 -0.37 -18.34
N LEU A 25 -2.58 -0.22 -17.62
CA LEU A 25 -3.78 -1.05 -17.74
C LEU A 25 -4.78 -0.51 -18.78
N GLY A 26 -4.52 0.65 -19.39
CA GLY A 26 -5.44 1.29 -20.33
C GLY A 26 -6.72 1.81 -19.67
N VAL A 27 -6.64 2.20 -18.40
CA VAL A 27 -7.75 2.69 -17.57
C VAL A 27 -7.69 4.20 -17.48
N GLN A 28 -8.85 4.87 -17.52
CA GLN A 28 -8.97 6.29 -17.25
C GLN A 28 -9.32 6.49 -15.78
N ILE A 29 -8.67 7.44 -15.11
CA ILE A 29 -8.99 7.79 -13.72
C ILE A 29 -9.39 9.26 -13.58
N LYS A 30 -10.30 9.51 -12.65
CA LYS A 30 -10.64 10.84 -12.11
C LYS A 30 -10.20 10.83 -10.65
N PHE A 31 -9.34 11.74 -10.29
CA PHE A 31 -8.72 11.77 -8.96
C PHE A 31 -9.27 12.89 -8.09
N GLU A 32 -9.40 12.65 -6.78
CA GLU A 32 -9.69 13.64 -5.74
C GLU A 32 -9.02 13.26 -4.43
N ASN A 33 -8.68 14.27 -3.62
CA ASN A 33 -7.98 14.08 -2.35
C ASN A 33 -8.65 14.77 -1.15
N ILE A 34 -9.93 15.12 -1.29
CA ILE A 34 -10.69 15.82 -0.27
C ILE A 34 -11.89 15.01 0.20
N SER A 35 -12.30 15.24 1.45
CA SER A 35 -13.56 14.71 1.97
C SER A 35 -14.75 15.33 1.24
N MET A 36 -15.83 14.58 1.11
CA MET A 36 -17.03 14.97 0.38
C MET A 36 -18.30 14.65 1.17
N THR A 37 -19.36 15.42 0.91
CA THR A 37 -20.72 15.02 1.28
C THR A 37 -21.21 13.91 0.33
N ALA A 38 -22.32 13.25 0.69
CA ALA A 38 -22.90 12.21 -0.15
C ALA A 38 -23.34 12.74 -1.52
N GLU A 39 -23.94 13.95 -1.56
CA GLU A 39 -24.37 14.59 -2.80
C GLU A 39 -23.18 14.88 -3.73
N ARG A 40 -22.08 15.38 -3.17
CA ARG A 40 -20.87 15.65 -3.93
C ARG A 40 -20.21 14.36 -4.42
N LEU A 41 -20.24 13.30 -3.64
CA LEU A 41 -19.74 11.99 -4.04
C LEU A 41 -20.57 11.39 -5.19
N VAL A 42 -21.89 11.55 -5.15
CA VAL A 42 -22.79 11.16 -6.25
C VAL A 42 -22.50 11.98 -7.52
N GLU A 43 -22.27 13.28 -7.39
CA GLU A 43 -21.91 14.13 -8.52
C GLU A 43 -20.53 13.76 -9.09
N PHE A 44 -19.56 13.49 -8.23
CA PHE A 44 -18.24 13.01 -8.63
C PHE A 44 -18.31 11.70 -9.43
N ALA A 45 -19.24 10.81 -9.03
CA ALA A 45 -19.44 9.49 -9.63
C ALA A 45 -20.11 9.51 -11.01
N LYS A 46 -20.65 10.65 -11.45
CA LYS A 46 -21.25 10.74 -12.78
C LYS A 46 -20.26 10.33 -13.85
N ASP A 47 -20.70 9.48 -14.75
CA ASP A 47 -19.92 8.92 -15.85
C ASP A 47 -18.79 7.96 -15.44
N LEU A 48 -18.63 7.66 -14.14
CA LEU A 48 -17.68 6.67 -13.67
C LEU A 48 -18.31 5.28 -13.54
N ASP A 49 -17.53 4.26 -13.84
CA ASP A 49 -17.97 2.86 -13.66
C ASP A 49 -18.07 2.50 -12.17
N PHE A 50 -17.15 3.01 -11.36
CA PHE A 50 -17.12 2.90 -9.89
C PHE A 50 -16.09 3.86 -9.28
N ILE A 51 -16.09 3.93 -7.94
CA ILE A 51 -15.13 4.72 -7.17
C ILE A 51 -14.34 3.81 -6.23
N TYR A 52 -13.02 4.02 -6.17
CA TYR A 52 -12.12 3.41 -5.19
C TYR A 52 -11.71 4.47 -4.17
N VAL A 53 -12.05 4.29 -2.90
CA VAL A 53 -11.91 5.33 -1.88
C VAL A 53 -11.05 4.90 -0.70
N ASP A 54 -10.32 5.85 -0.13
CA ASP A 54 -9.73 5.69 1.20
C ASP A 54 -10.80 6.01 2.26
N PRO A 55 -11.16 5.05 3.12
CA PRO A 55 -12.14 5.27 4.19
C PRO A 55 -11.72 6.32 5.22
N LYS A 56 -10.43 6.69 5.25
CA LYS A 56 -9.94 7.80 6.09
C LYS A 56 -10.33 9.17 5.54
N ILE A 57 -10.66 9.25 4.23
CA ILE A 57 -11.08 10.50 3.58
C ILE A 57 -12.60 10.54 3.44
N ILE A 58 -13.21 9.44 3.00
CA ILE A 58 -14.67 9.36 2.81
C ILE A 58 -15.27 8.47 3.90
N SER A 59 -16.08 9.08 4.75
CA SER A 59 -16.66 8.37 5.91
C SER A 59 -17.66 7.28 5.50
N LEU A 60 -17.77 6.24 6.31
CA LEU A 60 -18.75 5.16 6.12
C LEU A 60 -20.20 5.66 5.94
N PRO A 61 -20.73 6.64 6.72
CA PRO A 61 -22.07 7.19 6.48
C PRO A 61 -22.21 7.83 5.09
N THR A 62 -21.18 8.51 4.60
CA THR A 62 -21.17 9.12 3.26
C THR A 62 -21.21 8.04 2.18
N ILE A 63 -20.39 6.98 2.30
CA ILE A 63 -20.40 5.84 1.38
C ILE A 63 -21.78 5.17 1.34
N LYS A 64 -22.37 4.86 2.51
CA LYS A 64 -23.72 4.29 2.60
C LYS A 64 -24.79 5.14 1.91
N SER A 65 -24.68 6.44 2.05
CA SER A 65 -25.63 7.37 1.41
C SER A 65 -25.46 7.38 -0.09
N ALA A 66 -24.22 7.43 -0.60
CA ALA A 66 -23.96 7.40 -2.04
C ALA A 66 -24.38 6.06 -2.68
N GLU A 67 -24.18 4.94 -2.02
CA GLU A 67 -24.63 3.61 -2.48
C GLU A 67 -26.16 3.53 -2.65
N LYS A 68 -26.95 4.22 -1.81
CA LYS A 68 -28.41 4.31 -1.97
C LYS A 68 -28.83 5.00 -3.27
N PHE A 69 -27.98 5.85 -3.82
CA PHE A 69 -28.17 6.51 -5.13
C PHE A 69 -27.55 5.71 -6.29
N GLY A 70 -27.11 4.46 -6.03
CA GLY A 70 -26.59 3.56 -7.06
C GLY A 70 -25.12 3.72 -7.37
N VAL A 71 -24.36 4.52 -6.60
CA VAL A 71 -22.91 4.65 -6.77
C VAL A 71 -22.24 3.36 -6.32
N LYS A 72 -21.40 2.78 -7.19
CA LYS A 72 -20.54 1.65 -6.82
C LYS A 72 -19.27 2.17 -6.17
N VAL A 73 -19.04 1.81 -4.92
CA VAL A 73 -17.87 2.23 -4.15
C VAL A 73 -17.09 1.00 -3.67
N TYR A 74 -15.77 1.07 -3.72
CA TYR A 74 -14.85 0.09 -3.14
C TYR A 74 -13.86 0.80 -2.20
N PRO A 75 -13.63 0.27 -0.98
CA PRO A 75 -14.42 -0.77 -0.34
C PRO A 75 -15.87 -0.32 -0.13
N ASN A 76 -16.83 -1.23 -0.27
CA ASN A 76 -18.23 -0.89 -0.05
C ASN A 76 -18.58 -0.79 1.44
N SER A 77 -19.74 -0.21 1.76
CA SER A 77 -20.15 -0.01 3.15
C SER A 77 -20.23 -1.30 3.96
N LYS A 78 -20.66 -2.42 3.35
CA LYS A 78 -20.75 -3.71 4.03
C LYS A 78 -19.39 -4.29 4.40
N THR A 79 -18.38 -4.10 3.53
CA THR A 79 -16.99 -4.47 3.82
C THR A 79 -16.47 -3.66 4.98
N LEU A 80 -16.67 -2.34 4.98
CA LEU A 80 -16.22 -1.45 6.06
C LEU A 80 -16.91 -1.77 7.39
N GLU A 81 -18.21 -2.04 7.39
CA GLU A 81 -18.95 -2.47 8.61
C GLU A 81 -18.39 -3.75 9.22
N LYS A 82 -17.99 -4.71 8.39
CA LYS A 82 -17.37 -5.95 8.89
C LYS A 82 -16.00 -5.68 9.49
N ILE A 83 -15.23 -4.80 8.89
CA ILE A 83 -13.89 -4.42 9.41
C ILE A 83 -14.02 -3.66 10.73
N ASP A 84 -14.97 -2.75 10.84
CA ASP A 84 -15.23 -2.00 12.08
C ASP A 84 -15.64 -2.93 13.26
N GLN A 85 -16.13 -4.13 12.97
CA GLN A 85 -16.47 -5.14 13.99
C GLN A 85 -15.26 -5.98 14.44
N ILE A 86 -14.13 -5.89 13.75
CA ILE A 86 -12.94 -6.66 14.09
C ILE A 86 -12.25 -6.02 15.29
N SER A 87 -11.94 -6.85 16.30
CA SER A 87 -11.18 -6.40 17.45
C SER A 87 -9.73 -6.14 17.06
N LEU A 88 -9.30 -4.89 17.17
CA LEU A 88 -7.92 -4.49 16.97
C LEU A 88 -7.17 -4.44 18.31
N HIS A 89 -5.90 -4.79 18.27
CA HIS A 89 -5.00 -4.75 19.41
C HIS A 89 -3.96 -3.63 19.24
N SER A 90 -3.48 -3.08 20.36
CA SER A 90 -2.31 -2.20 20.32
C SER A 90 -1.02 -3.03 20.28
N THR A 91 -0.02 -2.53 19.58
CA THR A 91 1.35 -3.02 19.67
C THR A 91 2.26 -1.93 20.20
N HIS A 92 3.36 -2.31 20.85
CA HIS A 92 4.40 -1.41 21.35
C HIS A 92 5.78 -1.75 20.77
N GLY A 93 5.82 -2.46 19.67
CA GLY A 93 7.05 -2.95 19.05
C GLY A 93 6.91 -3.15 17.56
N GLU A 94 7.66 -4.11 17.08
CA GLU A 94 7.65 -4.50 15.67
C GLU A 94 6.30 -5.08 15.26
N SER A 95 5.95 -4.89 14.00
CA SER A 95 4.75 -5.44 13.40
C SER A 95 5.05 -6.08 12.05
N LEU A 96 4.15 -6.96 11.63
CA LEU A 96 4.19 -7.56 10.31
C LEU A 96 3.11 -6.93 9.44
N SER A 97 3.49 -6.57 8.23
CA SER A 97 2.57 -6.11 7.19
C SER A 97 2.34 -7.20 6.17
N ILE A 98 1.09 -7.47 5.87
CA ILE A 98 0.66 -8.44 4.87
C ILE A 98 -0.22 -7.70 3.85
N LEU A 99 0.28 -7.59 2.62
CA LEU A 99 -0.50 -7.04 1.52
C LEU A 99 -1.39 -8.13 0.92
N VAL A 100 -2.65 -7.78 0.67
CA VAL A 100 -3.63 -8.66 0.06
C VAL A 100 -4.38 -7.91 -1.03
N ALA A 101 -4.62 -8.55 -2.15
CA ALA A 101 -5.56 -8.08 -3.17
C ALA A 101 -6.58 -9.18 -3.50
N ARG A 102 -7.84 -8.79 -3.66
CA ARG A 102 -8.94 -9.71 -3.98
C ARG A 102 -9.91 -9.08 -4.96
N SER A 103 -10.22 -9.81 -6.04
CA SER A 103 -11.20 -9.39 -7.05
C SER A 103 -12.64 -9.68 -6.64
N ALA A 104 -13.59 -9.10 -7.37
CA ALA A 104 -15.02 -9.35 -7.17
C ALA A 104 -15.40 -10.84 -7.35
N HIS A 105 -14.72 -11.56 -8.25
CA HIS A 105 -14.89 -13.00 -8.49
C HIS A 105 -13.98 -13.87 -7.62
N ALA A 106 -13.51 -13.34 -6.49
CA ALA A 106 -12.78 -14.05 -5.45
C ALA A 106 -11.39 -14.60 -5.85
N GLN A 107 -10.79 -14.12 -6.94
CA GLN A 107 -9.35 -14.29 -7.12
C GLN A 107 -8.67 -13.50 -6.00
N ALA A 108 -7.71 -14.10 -5.32
CA ALA A 108 -6.99 -13.42 -4.25
C ALA A 108 -5.52 -13.80 -4.25
N VAL A 109 -4.69 -12.83 -3.93
CA VAL A 109 -3.24 -13.00 -3.75
C VAL A 109 -2.77 -12.27 -2.52
N THR A 110 -1.66 -12.74 -1.95
CA THR A 110 -0.94 -12.06 -0.87
C THR A 110 0.55 -12.12 -1.15
N TRP A 111 1.22 -11.01 -0.95
CA TRP A 111 2.67 -10.90 -1.11
C TRP A 111 3.44 -11.53 0.06
N PRO A 112 4.77 -11.67 -0.06
CA PRO A 112 5.61 -12.03 1.07
C PRO A 112 5.40 -11.08 2.26
N ILE A 113 5.52 -11.64 3.46
CA ILE A 113 5.32 -10.89 4.70
C ILE A 113 6.46 -9.88 4.86
N THR A 114 6.11 -8.68 5.24
CA THR A 114 7.05 -7.58 5.49
C THR A 114 7.19 -7.34 6.99
N LEU A 115 8.42 -7.26 7.50
CA LEU A 115 8.70 -6.77 8.83
C LEU A 115 8.72 -5.24 8.83
N LEU A 116 7.96 -4.64 9.74
CA LEU A 116 8.01 -3.21 10.03
C LEU A 116 8.71 -3.00 11.38
N THR A 117 9.87 -2.34 11.35
CA THR A 117 10.70 -2.10 12.53
C THR A 117 11.26 -0.67 12.51
N GLY A 118 10.84 0.17 13.47
CA GLY A 118 11.13 1.60 13.41
C GLY A 118 10.64 2.21 12.10
N ASP A 119 11.56 2.88 11.40
CA ASP A 119 11.29 3.54 10.11
C ASP A 119 11.67 2.65 8.90
N LEU A 120 11.89 1.36 9.13
CA LEU A 120 12.31 0.40 8.10
C LEU A 120 11.20 -0.60 7.78
N SER A 121 11.15 -1.04 6.52
CA SER A 121 10.45 -2.25 6.11
C SER A 121 11.39 -3.22 5.40
N ILE A 122 11.27 -4.49 5.74
CA ILE A 122 12.11 -5.58 5.24
C ILE A 122 11.23 -6.67 4.65
N THR A 123 11.38 -6.96 3.38
CA THR A 123 10.58 -7.98 2.67
C THR A 123 11.52 -8.93 1.91
N PRO A 124 11.33 -10.26 2.04
CA PRO A 124 10.45 -10.96 2.97
C PRO A 124 10.92 -10.86 4.42
N LEU A 125 10.05 -11.17 5.38
CA LEU A 125 10.39 -11.27 6.80
C LEU A 125 11.57 -12.25 6.99
N PRO A 126 12.74 -11.79 7.49
CA PRO A 126 13.88 -12.66 7.65
C PRO A 126 13.66 -13.68 8.77
N GLY A 127 14.21 -14.90 8.59
CA GLY A 127 14.19 -15.94 9.61
C GLY A 127 12.86 -16.64 9.86
N ILE A 128 11.80 -16.31 9.11
CA ILE A 128 10.51 -17.02 9.19
C ILE A 128 10.58 -18.36 8.46
N THR A 129 9.93 -19.38 9.02
CA THR A 129 9.77 -20.66 8.29
C THR A 129 8.63 -20.59 7.28
N ASP A 130 8.70 -21.46 6.25
CA ASP A 130 7.65 -21.51 5.22
C ASP A 130 6.28 -21.83 5.80
N GLU A 131 6.22 -22.70 6.83
CA GLU A 131 4.97 -23.10 7.48
C GLU A 131 4.31 -21.90 8.17
N ILE A 132 5.07 -21.11 8.93
CA ILE A 132 4.55 -19.93 9.63
C ILE A 132 4.16 -18.86 8.61
N SER A 133 4.99 -18.65 7.59
CA SER A 133 4.67 -17.71 6.50
C SER A 133 3.34 -18.06 5.83
N GLN A 134 3.14 -19.34 5.49
CA GLN A 134 1.89 -19.82 4.90
C GLN A 134 0.69 -19.67 5.86
N GLU A 135 0.85 -19.95 7.16
CA GLU A 135 -0.23 -19.78 8.15
C GLU A 135 -0.70 -18.32 8.20
N ILE A 136 0.22 -17.37 8.24
CA ILE A 136 -0.09 -15.93 8.26
C ILE A 136 -0.78 -15.50 6.96
N GLN A 137 -0.25 -15.91 5.80
CA GLN A 137 -0.82 -15.57 4.49
C GLN A 137 -2.22 -16.16 4.30
N VAL A 138 -2.44 -17.41 4.71
CA VAL A 138 -3.77 -18.04 4.66
C VAL A 138 -4.75 -17.31 5.58
N SER A 139 -4.31 -16.86 6.76
CA SER A 139 -5.16 -16.09 7.67
C SER A 139 -5.55 -14.74 7.07
N ALA A 140 -4.61 -14.06 6.39
CA ALA A 140 -4.87 -12.82 5.68
C ALA A 140 -5.88 -13.00 4.52
N LEU A 141 -5.73 -14.06 3.73
CA LEU A 141 -6.68 -14.40 2.65
C LEU A 141 -8.08 -14.75 3.18
N LYS A 142 -8.16 -15.45 4.32
CA LYS A 142 -9.44 -15.75 4.98
C LYS A 142 -10.11 -14.45 5.42
N LEU A 143 -9.39 -13.55 6.07
CA LEU A 143 -9.93 -12.25 6.47
C LEU A 143 -10.45 -11.46 5.27
N ALA A 144 -9.69 -11.39 4.17
CA ALA A 144 -10.11 -10.73 2.94
C ALA A 144 -11.42 -11.30 2.39
N ASN A 145 -11.58 -12.63 2.46
CA ASN A 145 -12.80 -13.29 2.01
C ASN A 145 -13.99 -13.04 2.96
N GLU A 146 -13.78 -13.11 4.27
CA GLU A 146 -14.81 -12.87 5.28
C GLU A 146 -15.40 -11.47 5.19
N VAL A 147 -14.57 -10.46 4.97
CA VAL A 147 -15.03 -9.08 4.80
C VAL A 147 -15.54 -8.77 3.39
N ASN A 148 -15.43 -9.71 2.46
CA ASN A 148 -15.74 -9.53 1.03
C ASN A 148 -14.97 -8.35 0.41
N LEU A 149 -13.66 -8.30 0.67
CA LEU A 149 -12.80 -7.29 0.07
C LEU A 149 -12.89 -7.33 -1.46
N VAL A 150 -12.95 -6.15 -2.07
CA VAL A 150 -12.66 -5.95 -3.49
C VAL A 150 -11.66 -4.80 -3.59
N GLY A 151 -10.50 -5.08 -4.19
CA GLY A 151 -9.36 -4.18 -4.20
C GLY A 151 -8.20 -4.72 -3.38
N GLY A 152 -7.33 -3.83 -2.93
CA GLY A 152 -6.19 -4.14 -2.08
C GLY A 152 -6.35 -3.56 -0.67
N PHE A 153 -5.79 -4.24 0.31
CA PHE A 153 -5.58 -3.71 1.66
C PHE A 153 -4.34 -4.33 2.30
N GLU A 154 -3.88 -3.67 3.32
CA GLU A 154 -2.77 -4.06 4.15
C GLU A 154 -3.29 -4.48 5.52
N ILE A 155 -2.87 -5.65 5.98
CA ILE A 155 -3.15 -6.18 7.32
C ILE A 155 -1.90 -6.01 8.15
N HIS A 156 -2.05 -5.45 9.35
CA HIS A 156 -0.99 -5.37 10.34
C HIS A 156 -1.25 -6.33 11.47
N VAL A 157 -0.26 -7.16 11.80
CA VAL A 157 -0.28 -8.06 12.96
C VAL A 157 0.95 -7.85 13.83
N ASP A 158 0.88 -8.25 15.09
CA ASP A 158 2.00 -8.18 16.02
C ASP A 158 3.12 -9.15 15.58
N ALA A 159 4.38 -8.72 15.64
CA ALA A 159 5.50 -9.55 15.16
C ALA A 159 5.81 -10.75 16.08
N VAL A 160 5.42 -10.68 17.36
CA VAL A 160 5.60 -11.77 18.33
C VAL A 160 4.40 -12.72 18.32
N ASP A 161 3.20 -12.17 18.24
CA ASP A 161 1.96 -12.93 18.18
C ASP A 161 1.15 -12.54 16.94
N TYR A 162 1.47 -13.14 15.81
CA TYR A 162 0.86 -12.86 14.50
C TYR A 162 -0.65 -13.17 14.43
N LYS A 163 -1.24 -13.73 15.49
CA LYS A 163 -2.70 -13.89 15.63
C LYS A 163 -3.38 -12.62 16.13
N ARG A 164 -2.60 -11.68 16.66
CA ARG A 164 -3.10 -10.39 17.14
C ARG A 164 -3.13 -9.39 15.99
N LEU A 165 -4.33 -9.12 15.49
CA LEU A 165 -4.55 -8.09 14.49
C LEU A 165 -4.39 -6.70 15.11
N ILE A 166 -3.54 -5.88 14.52
CA ILE A 166 -3.26 -4.50 14.94
C ILE A 166 -4.06 -3.51 14.10
N GLY A 167 -4.19 -3.76 12.82
CA GLY A 167 -4.86 -2.85 11.92
C GLY A 167 -5.17 -3.43 10.56
N VAL A 168 -6.07 -2.75 9.86
CA VAL A 168 -6.35 -2.94 8.44
C VAL A 168 -6.33 -1.56 7.79
N ASN A 169 -5.47 -1.36 6.82
CA ASN A 169 -5.31 -0.10 6.13
C ASN A 169 -5.62 -0.26 4.64
N TYR A 170 -6.26 0.76 4.09
CA TYR A 170 -6.47 0.91 2.65
C TYR A 170 -5.59 2.01 2.12
N LEU A 171 -5.10 1.86 0.91
CA LEU A 171 -4.43 2.94 0.19
C LEU A 171 -3.34 3.64 1.03
N THR A 172 -2.47 2.85 1.68
CA THR A 172 -1.35 3.39 2.46
C THR A 172 -0.11 3.57 1.59
N PRO A 173 0.60 4.70 1.69
CA PRO A 173 1.76 4.96 0.84
C PRO A 173 3.01 4.21 1.29
N ASN A 174 3.36 4.32 2.58
CA ASN A 174 4.68 3.98 3.05
C ASN A 174 4.93 2.47 3.07
N ALA A 175 4.00 1.72 3.64
CA ALA A 175 4.13 0.28 3.77
C ALA A 175 4.10 -0.48 2.42
N ASN A 176 3.70 0.18 1.34
CA ASN A 176 3.56 -0.44 0.02
C ASN A 176 4.67 -0.05 -0.96
N TYR A 177 5.53 0.92 -0.60
CA TYR A 177 6.59 1.39 -1.50
C TYR A 177 7.55 0.26 -1.89
N TRP A 178 7.87 -0.64 -0.97
CA TRP A 178 8.69 -1.79 -1.27
C TRP A 178 8.15 -2.62 -2.44
N SER A 179 6.81 -2.74 -2.58
CA SER A 179 6.21 -3.49 -3.67
C SER A 179 6.40 -2.81 -5.03
N GLN A 180 6.49 -1.47 -5.08
CA GLN A 180 6.73 -0.73 -6.32
C GLN A 180 8.13 -0.98 -6.88
N ILE A 181 9.12 -1.10 -5.99
CA ILE A 181 10.52 -1.26 -6.41
C ILE A 181 10.96 -2.72 -6.48
N GLY A 182 10.27 -3.62 -5.79
CA GLY A 182 10.72 -4.99 -5.56
C GLY A 182 9.82 -6.10 -6.08
N CYS A 183 8.66 -5.82 -6.69
CA CYS A 183 7.74 -6.84 -7.19
C CYS A 183 7.50 -6.75 -8.70
N VAL A 184 7.16 -7.89 -9.30
CA VAL A 184 6.71 -7.94 -10.69
C VAL A 184 5.42 -7.15 -10.88
N THR A 185 4.43 -7.37 -10.01
CA THR A 185 3.20 -6.57 -9.94
C THR A 185 3.11 -5.94 -8.57
N ASN A 186 3.12 -4.62 -8.51
CA ASN A 186 3.04 -3.90 -7.25
C ASN A 186 1.62 -3.85 -6.70
N PHE A 187 1.50 -3.42 -5.45
CA PHE A 187 0.22 -3.36 -4.75
C PHE A 187 -0.83 -2.46 -5.45
N TYR A 188 -0.42 -1.35 -6.03
CA TYR A 188 -1.34 -0.39 -6.66
C TYR A 188 -1.88 -0.92 -7.98
N GLU A 189 -1.04 -1.48 -8.84
CA GLU A 189 -1.47 -2.17 -10.05
C GLU A 189 -2.41 -3.33 -9.70
N GLN A 190 -2.05 -4.14 -8.71
CA GLN A 190 -2.86 -5.28 -8.30
C GLN A 190 -4.21 -4.85 -7.72
N SER A 191 -4.24 -3.74 -6.96
CA SER A 191 -5.49 -3.17 -6.47
C SER A 191 -6.41 -2.74 -7.61
N LEU A 192 -5.86 -2.09 -8.65
CA LEU A 192 -6.62 -1.74 -9.85
C LEU A 192 -7.11 -2.99 -10.60
N ARG A 193 -6.26 -4.00 -10.77
CA ARG A 193 -6.66 -5.27 -11.39
C ARG A 193 -7.81 -5.92 -10.61
N ALA A 194 -7.73 -5.91 -9.29
CA ALA A 194 -8.74 -6.49 -8.41
C ALA A 194 -10.10 -5.79 -8.51
N ILE A 195 -10.13 -4.45 -8.48
CA ILE A 195 -11.39 -3.69 -8.58
C ILE A 195 -11.99 -3.70 -9.99
N LEU A 196 -11.15 -3.85 -11.02
CA LEU A 196 -11.56 -3.98 -12.41
C LEU A 196 -11.94 -5.42 -12.80
N ASP A 197 -11.76 -6.36 -11.85
CA ASP A 197 -11.96 -7.80 -12.08
C ASP A 197 -11.11 -8.36 -13.22
N LEU A 198 -9.91 -7.83 -13.38
CA LEU A 198 -8.90 -8.32 -14.30
C LEU A 198 -8.14 -9.51 -13.68
N PRO A 199 -7.47 -10.35 -14.49
CA PRO A 199 -6.56 -11.36 -13.96
C PRO A 199 -5.49 -10.73 -13.07
N LEU A 200 -5.31 -11.28 -11.87
CA LEU A 200 -4.29 -10.80 -10.95
C LEU A 200 -2.89 -11.14 -11.49
N GLY A 201 -1.94 -10.23 -11.29
CA GLY A 201 -0.57 -10.38 -11.76
C GLY A 201 0.31 -11.19 -10.79
N SER A 202 1.55 -11.50 -11.20
CA SER A 202 2.54 -12.17 -10.36
C SER A 202 2.99 -11.28 -9.22
N ILE A 203 3.04 -11.86 -8.02
CA ILE A 203 3.50 -11.21 -6.79
C ILE A 203 4.99 -11.49 -6.51
N GLU A 204 5.71 -12.10 -7.45
CA GLU A 204 7.11 -12.48 -7.30
C GLU A 204 8.00 -11.28 -7.03
N LEU A 205 8.97 -11.48 -6.12
CA LEU A 205 10.01 -10.50 -5.88
C LEU A 205 11.02 -10.47 -7.04
N LEU A 206 11.56 -9.29 -7.31
CA LEU A 206 12.60 -9.07 -8.31
C LEU A 206 14.01 -9.42 -7.80
N SER A 207 14.17 -9.62 -6.49
CA SER A 207 15.42 -10.01 -5.83
C SER A 207 15.10 -10.69 -4.50
N SER A 208 16.11 -11.26 -3.81
CA SER A 208 15.90 -11.97 -2.55
C SER A 208 15.33 -11.10 -1.44
N TYR A 209 15.74 -9.82 -1.40
CA TYR A 209 15.27 -8.86 -0.40
C TYR A 209 14.94 -7.50 -1.01
N VAL A 210 13.97 -6.84 -0.37
CA VAL A 210 13.64 -5.43 -0.56
C VAL A 210 13.70 -4.76 0.81
N VAL A 211 14.48 -3.71 0.93
CA VAL A 211 14.55 -2.89 2.15
C VAL A 211 14.14 -1.47 1.81
N THR A 212 13.20 -0.91 2.55
CA THR A 212 12.81 0.50 2.43
C THR A 212 12.87 1.20 3.77
N GLY A 213 12.99 2.52 3.75
CA GLY A 213 13.03 3.34 4.95
C GLY A 213 12.43 4.72 4.72
N GLU A 214 11.87 5.29 5.80
CA GLU A 214 11.37 6.66 5.77
C GLU A 214 12.52 7.66 5.84
N LEU A 215 12.42 8.72 5.04
CA LEU A 215 13.34 9.84 5.08
C LEU A 215 12.74 10.92 5.99
N GLU A 216 13.17 10.96 7.23
CA GLU A 216 12.85 12.06 8.14
C GLU A 216 13.49 13.35 7.65
N THR A 217 12.69 14.37 7.50
CA THR A 217 13.19 15.70 7.18
C THR A 217 12.68 16.71 8.18
N ASP A 218 13.58 17.31 8.91
CA ASP A 218 13.35 18.64 9.52
C ASP A 218 13.35 19.75 8.46
N LEU A 219 13.20 19.38 7.19
CA LEU A 219 13.53 20.28 6.08
C LEU A 219 12.38 21.24 5.78
N GLU A 220 12.49 22.42 6.35
CA GLU A 220 12.11 23.66 5.66
C GLU A 220 13.08 23.99 4.49
N SER A 221 14.09 23.16 4.20
CA SER A 221 15.11 23.47 3.21
C SER A 221 14.88 22.73 1.90
N ASP A 222 14.81 23.49 0.82
CA ASP A 222 14.84 23.03 -0.58
C ASP A 222 16.24 22.51 -0.99
N ASP A 223 17.03 22.01 -0.04
CA ASP A 223 18.39 21.55 -0.31
C ASP A 223 18.36 20.18 -0.99
N TYR A 224 18.66 20.16 -2.28
CA TYR A 224 18.72 18.97 -3.10
C TYR A 224 20.05 18.20 -2.97
N ARG A 225 21.07 18.76 -2.29
CA ARG A 225 22.41 18.15 -2.18
C ARG A 225 22.41 16.77 -1.53
N PRO A 226 21.66 16.49 -0.44
CA PRO A 226 21.62 15.15 0.14
C PRO A 226 21.22 14.07 -0.87
N TYR A 227 20.26 14.37 -1.73
CA TYR A 227 19.84 13.48 -2.80
C TYR A 227 20.92 13.20 -3.82
N LEU A 228 21.57 14.26 -4.31
CA LEU A 228 22.65 14.14 -5.28
C LEU A 228 23.77 13.27 -4.74
N HIS A 229 24.14 13.49 -3.48
CA HIS A 229 25.18 12.71 -2.82
C HIS A 229 24.79 11.23 -2.72
N LEU A 230 23.61 10.92 -2.18
CA LEU A 230 23.15 9.54 -2.01
C LEU A 230 23.02 8.78 -3.34
N MET A 231 22.52 9.45 -4.39
CA MET A 231 22.44 8.86 -5.73
C MET A 231 23.83 8.62 -6.35
N ALA A 232 24.77 9.54 -6.11
CA ALA A 232 26.15 9.37 -6.61
C ALA A 232 26.88 8.25 -5.88
N ARG A 233 26.67 8.14 -4.55
CA ARG A 233 27.27 7.11 -3.71
C ARG A 233 26.74 5.70 -4.04
N ASN A 234 25.43 5.56 -4.17
CA ASN A 234 24.82 4.28 -4.52
C ASN A 234 23.68 4.46 -5.55
N PRO A 235 23.97 4.26 -6.85
CA PRO A 235 23.00 4.44 -7.92
C PRO A 235 21.87 3.37 -7.93
N LYS A 236 21.94 2.35 -7.07
CA LYS A 236 20.86 1.36 -6.91
C LYS A 236 19.75 1.84 -5.98
N LEU A 237 20.01 2.86 -5.14
CA LEU A 237 18.97 3.44 -4.29
C LEU A 237 17.82 4.01 -5.14
N LYS A 238 16.62 3.78 -4.70
CA LYS A 238 15.38 4.32 -5.25
C LYS A 238 14.75 5.26 -4.25
N PHE A 239 14.22 6.35 -4.74
CA PHE A 239 13.61 7.39 -3.91
C PHE A 239 12.22 7.71 -4.40
N ASP A 240 11.31 7.98 -3.47
CA ASP A 240 10.03 8.61 -3.73
C ASP A 240 9.83 9.79 -2.78
N GLN A 241 9.97 11.00 -3.33
CA GLN A 241 9.87 12.25 -2.58
C GLN A 241 8.45 12.54 -2.11
N SER A 242 7.45 12.09 -2.87
CA SER A 242 6.04 12.38 -2.56
C SER A 242 5.60 11.71 -1.27
N ILE A 243 6.25 10.60 -0.90
CA ILE A 243 6.00 9.82 0.31
C ILE A 243 7.23 9.73 1.21
N LYS A 244 8.30 10.45 0.88
CA LYS A 244 9.56 10.49 1.64
C LYS A 244 10.15 9.10 1.93
N GLN A 245 10.30 8.30 0.89
CA GLN A 245 10.82 6.94 1.00
C GLN A 245 12.13 6.79 0.24
N VAL A 246 13.01 5.96 0.78
CA VAL A 246 14.17 5.39 0.11
C VAL A 246 14.10 3.88 0.14
N GLY A 247 14.60 3.21 -0.89
CA GLY A 247 14.61 1.76 -0.92
C GLY A 247 15.67 1.19 -1.84
N ILE A 248 15.96 -0.08 -1.64
CA ILE A 248 16.93 -0.85 -2.42
C ILE A 248 16.51 -2.32 -2.50
N ILE A 249 16.84 -3.00 -3.59
CA ILE A 249 16.66 -4.44 -3.75
C ILE A 249 18.00 -5.12 -3.93
N GLY A 250 18.12 -6.36 -3.50
CA GLY A 250 19.35 -7.15 -3.64
C GLY A 250 19.29 -8.49 -2.92
N GLU A 251 20.45 -9.17 -2.90
CA GLU A 251 20.57 -10.54 -2.38
C GLU A 251 21.04 -10.59 -0.91
N GLU A 252 21.78 -9.58 -0.46
CA GLU A 252 22.47 -9.59 0.84
C GLU A 252 21.81 -8.58 1.79
N LEU A 253 20.99 -9.06 2.72
CA LEU A 253 20.19 -8.26 3.63
C LEU A 253 20.98 -7.23 4.42
N GLU A 254 22.13 -7.64 5.01
CA GLU A 254 22.96 -6.74 5.83
C GLU A 254 23.49 -5.55 5.03
N THR A 255 23.85 -5.78 3.77
CA THR A 255 24.29 -4.72 2.86
C THR A 255 23.15 -3.76 2.57
N LEU A 256 21.95 -4.27 2.29
CA LEU A 256 20.77 -3.43 2.00
C LEU A 256 20.36 -2.59 3.20
N LEU A 257 20.37 -3.18 4.40
CA LEU A 257 20.08 -2.46 5.65
C LEU A 257 21.08 -1.32 5.87
N THR A 258 22.38 -1.62 5.70
CA THR A 258 23.44 -0.60 5.84
C THR A 258 23.21 0.58 4.90
N GLU A 259 22.88 0.31 3.64
CA GLU A 259 22.66 1.36 2.64
C GLU A 259 21.42 2.22 2.95
N VAL A 260 20.32 1.61 3.37
CA VAL A 260 19.09 2.35 3.71
C VAL A 260 19.27 3.16 4.98
N ILE A 261 19.85 2.58 6.05
CA ILE A 261 20.13 3.28 7.31
C ILE A 261 21.08 4.44 7.07
N HIS A 262 22.14 4.23 6.29
CA HIS A 262 23.06 5.32 5.91
C HIS A 262 22.31 6.43 5.18
N ALA A 263 21.45 6.09 4.22
CA ALA A 263 20.67 7.08 3.48
C ALA A 263 19.77 7.90 4.41
N GLN A 264 19.09 7.27 5.37
CA GLN A 264 18.26 7.94 6.37
C GLN A 264 19.09 8.89 7.25
N GLN A 265 20.23 8.40 7.77
CA GLN A 265 21.11 9.20 8.65
C GLN A 265 21.75 10.38 7.93
N TYR A 266 22.20 10.18 6.69
CA TYR A 266 22.77 11.25 5.88
C TYR A 266 21.71 12.30 5.52
N TYR A 267 20.54 11.86 5.10
CA TYR A 267 19.44 12.74 4.73
C TYR A 267 18.93 13.58 5.90
N SER A 268 18.89 13.00 7.11
CA SER A 268 18.52 13.72 8.34
C SER A 268 19.65 14.56 8.94
N GLY A 269 20.85 14.58 8.33
CA GLY A 269 22.01 15.31 8.85
C GLY A 269 22.63 14.72 10.11
N LYS A 270 22.26 13.48 10.49
CA LYS A 270 22.83 12.78 11.66
C LYS A 270 24.28 12.34 11.41
N ILE A 271 24.67 12.17 10.15
CA ILE A 271 26.05 11.93 9.73
C ILE A 271 26.43 12.92 8.62
N LEU A 272 27.70 13.34 8.62
CA LEU A 272 28.33 14.16 7.59
C LEU A 272 29.47 13.33 7.00
N GLU A 273 29.64 13.34 5.67
CA GLU A 273 30.83 12.81 4.97
C GLU A 273 31.80 13.90 4.59
#